data_9207175e08dc6dd56d6d505a3918bbf5
#
_entry.id   9207175e08dc6dd56d6d505a3918bbf5
#
_cell.length_a   1.000
_cell.length_b   1.000
_cell.length_c   1.000
_cell.angle_alpha   90.00
_cell.angle_beta   90.00
_cell.angle_gamma   90.00
#
_symmetry.space_group_name_H-M   'P 1'
#
loop_
_entity.id
_entity.type
_entity.pdbx_description
1 polymer ?
#
loop_
_entity_poly.entity_id
_entity_poly.type
_entity_poly.pdbx_seq_one_letter_code
_entity_poly.pdbx_strand_id
1 'polypeptide(L)'
;PATAAADPGSVVAGRTTGRSAAVRGRGGSVFSEASVERGLAWLAAHQADDGSWRFDLSGCRCNGGCRDPGTVASTTASTGIALLPFLGAGHTHVEGDHRETVAKGLAYLAARLRPTPRGGDLGEGTMYGQGVATLALAEAYCMTRDDMLAGPAKDSIRFIAAAQDSYAGGWRYLPGQPGDITVTAWQVAALKSAAIGGLDVPGATIDGAGQFLDRVQSRGGTSYGYQGPRATPCTSAIGLLCRMYTGWQDTDAIDRGLADLARPGPDPTAIYQNFYLAQALLQRDHPAWPRWNAKNRDQIVAQQTRLGHEAGSWFFADPDTAPGGRLAHTALAVLTLEVYYRMLPIYGPRAVE
;
A
#
# COMPACT_ATOMS: atom_id res chain seq x y z
N PRO A 1 18.54 10.17 17.32
CA PRO A 1 19.10 10.92 16.21
C PRO A 1 18.04 10.99 15.11
N ALA A 2 17.72 12.23 14.69
CA ALA A 2 16.78 12.44 13.61
C ALA A 2 17.29 11.75 12.34
N THR A 3 16.53 10.79 11.84
CA THR A 3 16.78 10.16 10.55
C THR A 3 16.71 11.24 9.49
N ALA A 4 17.80 11.42 8.73
CA ALA A 4 17.80 12.36 7.61
C ALA A 4 16.65 11.97 6.66
N ALA A 5 15.77 12.93 6.38
CA ALA A 5 14.71 12.74 5.41
C ALA A 5 15.35 12.41 4.06
N ALA A 6 14.88 11.33 3.41
CA ALA A 6 15.32 11.00 2.06
C ALA A 6 15.05 12.20 1.15
N ASP A 7 15.99 12.51 0.26
CA ASP A 7 15.78 13.57 -0.73
C ASP A 7 14.55 13.22 -1.58
N PRO A 8 13.51 14.05 -1.58
CA PRO A 8 12.29 13.82 -2.37
C PRO A 8 12.57 13.65 -3.86
N GLY A 9 13.59 14.30 -4.38
CA GLY A 9 14.04 14.14 -5.75
C GLY A 9 14.47 12.70 -6.06
N SER A 10 15.07 11.99 -5.09
CA SER A 10 15.47 10.59 -5.27
C SER A 10 14.26 9.63 -5.32
N VAL A 11 13.18 9.97 -4.61
CA VAL A 11 11.92 9.19 -4.61
C VAL A 11 11.24 9.24 -5.97
N VAL A 12 11.13 10.44 -6.53
CA VAL A 12 10.50 10.67 -7.84
C VAL A 12 11.36 10.07 -8.96
N ALA A 13 12.67 10.26 -8.92
CA ALA A 13 13.58 9.76 -9.94
C ALA A 13 13.50 8.23 -10.13
N GLY A 14 13.30 7.46 -9.05
CA GLY A 14 13.13 6.01 -9.14
C GLY A 14 11.86 5.60 -9.91
N ARG A 15 10.80 6.37 -9.78
CA ARG A 15 9.50 6.10 -10.41
C ARG A 15 9.37 6.66 -11.84
N THR A 16 10.24 7.57 -12.22
CA THR A 16 10.25 8.26 -13.53
C THR A 16 11.49 7.90 -14.34
N THR A 17 12.52 8.72 -14.31
CA THR A 17 13.75 8.56 -15.13
C THR A 17 14.53 7.29 -14.82
N GLY A 18 14.50 6.79 -13.59
CA GLY A 18 15.13 5.54 -13.14
C GLY A 18 14.31 4.26 -13.34
N ARG A 19 13.02 4.37 -13.72
CA ARG A 19 12.07 3.25 -13.78
C ARG A 19 12.58 2.07 -14.59
N SER A 20 13.01 2.32 -15.82
CA SER A 20 13.50 1.26 -16.73
C SER A 20 14.74 0.55 -16.20
N ALA A 21 15.65 1.25 -15.54
CA ALA A 21 16.84 0.65 -14.92
C ALA A 21 16.45 -0.19 -13.71
N ALA A 22 15.56 0.31 -12.86
CA ALA A 22 15.03 -0.40 -11.69
C ALA A 22 14.30 -1.69 -12.09
N VAL A 23 13.45 -1.63 -13.12
CA VAL A 23 12.75 -2.81 -13.67
C VAL A 23 13.74 -3.87 -14.10
N ARG A 24 14.73 -3.52 -14.96
CA ARG A 24 15.73 -4.49 -15.44
C ARG A 24 16.61 -5.04 -14.32
N GLY A 25 17.08 -4.17 -13.44
CA GLY A 25 18.04 -4.53 -12.37
C GLY A 25 17.43 -5.36 -11.25
N ARG A 26 16.10 -5.35 -11.07
CA ARG A 26 15.42 -5.97 -9.93
C ARG A 26 14.44 -7.07 -10.29
N GLY A 27 14.41 -7.49 -11.55
CA GLY A 27 13.67 -8.66 -12.01
C GLY A 27 12.28 -8.38 -12.57
N GLY A 28 11.99 -7.14 -12.95
CA GLY A 28 10.85 -6.80 -13.79
C GLY A 28 11.07 -7.19 -15.26
N SER A 29 10.07 -7.00 -16.11
CA SER A 29 10.10 -7.32 -17.53
C SER A 29 9.26 -6.35 -18.35
N VAL A 30 9.46 -6.33 -19.67
CA VAL A 30 8.58 -5.58 -20.59
C VAL A 30 7.12 -6.03 -20.49
N PHE A 31 6.88 -7.29 -20.17
CA PHE A 31 5.52 -7.82 -20.00
C PHE A 31 4.89 -7.35 -18.68
N SER A 32 5.67 -7.26 -17.58
CA SER A 32 5.15 -6.69 -16.34
C SER A 32 4.79 -5.22 -16.51
N GLU A 33 5.64 -4.45 -17.18
CA GLU A 33 5.36 -3.03 -17.45
C GLU A 33 4.12 -2.86 -18.34
N ALA A 34 4.01 -3.62 -19.41
CA ALA A 34 2.81 -3.59 -20.25
C ALA A 34 1.53 -4.00 -19.49
N SER A 35 1.66 -4.86 -18.46
CA SER A 35 0.54 -5.23 -17.59
C SER A 35 0.19 -4.11 -16.62
N VAL A 36 1.18 -3.39 -16.07
CA VAL A 36 0.97 -2.18 -15.28
C VAL A 36 0.18 -1.15 -16.08
N GLU A 37 0.66 -0.80 -17.29
CA GLU A 37 0.00 0.21 -18.13
C GLU A 37 -1.47 -0.14 -18.43
N ARG A 38 -1.77 -1.42 -18.74
CA ARG A 38 -3.16 -1.84 -18.93
C ARG A 38 -4.00 -1.77 -17.65
N GLY A 39 -3.38 -2.08 -16.49
CA GLY A 39 -4.04 -1.95 -15.19
C GLY A 39 -4.38 -0.51 -14.85
N LEU A 40 -3.45 0.41 -15.09
CA LEU A 40 -3.67 1.85 -14.91
C LEU A 40 -4.76 2.38 -15.84
N ALA A 41 -4.76 1.95 -17.11
CA ALA A 41 -5.79 2.32 -18.06
C ALA A 41 -7.18 1.83 -17.62
N TRP A 42 -7.28 0.59 -17.09
CA TRP A 42 -8.54 0.07 -16.54
C TRP A 42 -8.99 0.87 -15.31
N LEU A 43 -8.09 1.16 -14.38
CA LEU A 43 -8.39 1.99 -13.20
C LEU A 43 -8.86 3.38 -13.60
N ALA A 44 -8.21 4.04 -14.56
CA ALA A 44 -8.61 5.36 -15.05
C ALA A 44 -10.01 5.34 -15.69
N ALA A 45 -10.33 4.30 -16.47
CA ALA A 45 -11.64 4.12 -17.10
C ALA A 45 -12.77 3.87 -16.08
N HIS A 46 -12.42 3.44 -14.86
CA HIS A 46 -13.37 3.14 -13.78
C HIS A 46 -13.46 4.23 -12.71
N GLN A 47 -12.84 5.39 -12.94
CA GLN A 47 -13.04 6.57 -12.10
C GLN A 47 -14.43 7.18 -12.35
N ALA A 48 -15.14 7.49 -11.29
CA ALA A 48 -16.40 8.22 -11.34
C ALA A 48 -16.18 9.70 -11.71
N ASP A 49 -17.23 10.39 -12.18
CA ASP A 49 -17.13 11.78 -12.61
C ASP A 49 -16.77 12.74 -11.44
N ASP A 50 -17.12 12.36 -10.19
CA ASP A 50 -16.74 13.09 -8.97
C ASP A 50 -15.27 12.87 -8.54
N GLY A 51 -14.52 12.08 -9.28
CA GLY A 51 -13.11 11.75 -9.01
C GLY A 51 -12.91 10.54 -8.11
N SER A 52 -13.97 9.96 -7.56
CA SER A 52 -13.88 8.77 -6.70
C SER A 52 -13.75 7.48 -7.50
N TRP A 53 -13.37 6.42 -6.78
CA TRP A 53 -13.63 5.04 -7.18
C TRP A 53 -14.55 4.40 -6.15
N ARG A 54 -15.21 3.33 -6.55
CA ARG A 54 -16.09 2.52 -5.70
C ARG A 54 -15.79 1.05 -5.87
N PHE A 55 -15.73 0.33 -4.77
CA PHE A 55 -15.46 -1.12 -4.81
C PHE A 55 -16.53 -1.91 -5.55
N ASP A 56 -17.80 -1.47 -5.46
CA ASP A 56 -18.94 -2.04 -6.16
C ASP A 56 -18.98 -1.71 -7.65
N LEU A 57 -17.99 -0.95 -8.15
CA LEU A 57 -17.88 -0.49 -9.54
C LEU A 57 -19.07 0.35 -10.04
N SER A 58 -19.86 0.90 -9.11
CA SER A 58 -20.94 1.84 -9.45
C SER A 58 -20.37 3.24 -9.74
N GLY A 59 -21.15 4.06 -10.47
CA GLY A 59 -20.79 5.45 -10.77
C GLY A 59 -19.70 5.66 -11.81
N CYS A 60 -19.04 4.61 -12.30
CA CYS A 60 -18.13 4.69 -13.43
C CYS A 60 -18.88 4.47 -14.77
N ARG A 61 -18.19 4.78 -15.88
CA ARG A 61 -18.77 4.70 -17.22
C ARG A 61 -19.06 3.28 -17.72
N CYS A 62 -18.61 2.26 -17.00
CA CYS A 62 -18.84 0.87 -17.40
C CYS A 62 -20.27 0.37 -17.13
N ASN A 63 -21.07 1.11 -16.36
CA ASN A 63 -22.48 0.81 -16.07
C ASN A 63 -22.72 -0.64 -15.63
N GLY A 64 -21.87 -1.18 -14.77
CA GLY A 64 -21.97 -2.57 -14.29
C GLY A 64 -21.51 -3.64 -15.30
N GLY A 65 -20.77 -3.26 -16.34
CA GLY A 65 -20.25 -4.21 -17.34
C GLY A 65 -19.13 -5.12 -16.81
N CYS A 66 -18.51 -4.76 -15.67
CA CYS A 66 -17.48 -5.59 -15.04
C CYS A 66 -18.08 -6.51 -13.97
N ARG A 67 -17.55 -7.74 -13.89
CA ARG A 67 -17.87 -8.73 -12.86
C ARG A 67 -17.05 -8.50 -11.59
N ASP A 68 -17.40 -9.25 -10.56
CA ASP A 68 -16.68 -9.33 -9.29
C ASP A 68 -16.59 -7.97 -8.56
N PRO A 69 -17.73 -7.27 -8.39
CA PRO A 69 -17.76 -6.04 -7.59
C PRO A 69 -17.39 -6.35 -6.14
N GLY A 70 -16.77 -5.39 -5.47
CA GLY A 70 -16.56 -5.45 -4.02
C GLY A 70 -17.83 -5.10 -3.24
N THR A 71 -17.82 -5.37 -1.94
CA THR A 71 -18.94 -5.16 -1.02
C THR A 71 -18.69 -4.05 0.00
N VAL A 72 -17.47 -3.50 0.05
CA VAL A 72 -17.11 -2.41 0.97
C VAL A 72 -17.66 -1.10 0.46
N ALA A 73 -18.38 -0.37 1.29
CA ALA A 73 -19.02 0.88 0.92
C ALA A 73 -18.11 2.13 1.02
N SER A 74 -16.90 2.02 1.59
CA SER A 74 -16.00 3.17 1.78
C SER A 74 -15.44 3.70 0.45
N THR A 75 -15.82 4.94 0.12
CA THR A 75 -15.34 5.63 -1.09
C THR A 75 -13.95 6.22 -0.90
N THR A 76 -13.55 6.54 0.32
CA THR A 76 -12.19 6.99 0.64
C THR A 76 -11.18 5.83 0.55
N ALA A 77 -11.55 4.62 1.01
CA ALA A 77 -10.70 3.44 0.86
C ALA A 77 -10.52 3.05 -0.61
N SER A 78 -11.60 3.00 -1.39
CA SER A 78 -11.54 2.64 -2.81
C SER A 78 -10.78 3.68 -3.64
N THR A 79 -10.97 4.98 -3.35
CA THR A 79 -10.22 6.04 -4.03
C THR A 79 -8.74 6.02 -3.62
N GLY A 80 -8.45 5.84 -2.34
CA GLY A 80 -7.06 5.73 -1.87
C GLY A 80 -6.32 4.56 -2.51
N ILE A 81 -6.91 3.34 -2.49
CA ILE A 81 -6.23 2.17 -3.07
C ILE A 81 -6.08 2.26 -4.59
N ALA A 82 -7.02 2.90 -5.29
CA ALA A 82 -6.94 3.11 -6.73
C ALA A 82 -5.91 4.17 -7.14
N LEU A 83 -5.65 5.18 -6.30
CA LEU A 83 -4.62 6.21 -6.54
C LEU A 83 -3.19 5.68 -6.40
N LEU A 84 -2.96 4.74 -5.47
CA LEU A 84 -1.61 4.24 -5.18
C LEU A 84 -0.86 3.67 -6.39
N PRO A 85 -1.49 2.90 -7.32
CA PRO A 85 -0.85 2.47 -8.57
C PRO A 85 -0.36 3.62 -9.45
N PHE A 86 -1.17 4.66 -9.63
CA PHE A 86 -0.75 5.82 -10.43
C PHE A 86 0.47 6.51 -9.81
N LEU A 87 0.43 6.75 -8.49
CA LEU A 87 1.55 7.32 -7.77
C LEU A 87 2.78 6.40 -7.82
N GLY A 88 2.57 5.09 -7.70
CA GLY A 88 3.62 4.08 -7.83
C GLY A 88 4.32 4.14 -9.19
N ALA A 89 3.57 4.30 -10.26
CA ALA A 89 4.07 4.44 -11.63
C ALA A 89 4.69 5.82 -11.95
N GLY A 90 4.65 6.77 -11.01
CA GLY A 90 5.22 8.10 -11.18
C GLY A 90 4.24 9.16 -11.70
N HIS A 91 2.95 8.81 -11.88
CA HIS A 91 1.94 9.78 -12.23
C HIS A 91 1.46 10.55 -10.99
N THR A 92 1.48 11.86 -11.07
CA THR A 92 0.99 12.76 -10.02
C THR A 92 -0.12 13.66 -10.56
N HIS A 93 -0.68 14.52 -9.72
CA HIS A 93 -1.61 15.58 -10.16
C HIS A 93 -0.90 16.72 -10.91
N VAL A 94 0.45 16.73 -10.92
CA VAL A 94 1.28 17.72 -11.59
C VAL A 94 1.79 17.22 -12.92
N GLU A 95 2.15 15.94 -13.02
CA GLU A 95 2.81 15.35 -14.19
C GLU A 95 2.37 13.92 -14.49
N GLY A 96 2.66 13.45 -15.70
CA GLY A 96 2.39 12.11 -16.22
C GLY A 96 1.06 12.00 -16.96
N ASP A 97 0.92 10.92 -17.73
CA ASP A 97 -0.23 10.70 -18.64
C ASP A 97 -1.58 10.61 -17.92
N HIS A 98 -1.58 10.20 -16.64
CA HIS A 98 -2.77 10.08 -15.80
C HIS A 98 -2.96 11.27 -14.85
N ARG A 99 -2.33 12.42 -15.13
CA ARG A 99 -2.38 13.61 -14.27
C ARG A 99 -3.79 14.02 -13.86
N GLU A 100 -4.72 14.07 -14.80
CA GLU A 100 -6.10 14.48 -14.51
C GLU A 100 -6.83 13.47 -13.61
N THR A 101 -6.64 12.18 -13.84
CA THR A 101 -7.19 11.11 -13.01
C THR A 101 -6.68 11.23 -11.56
N VAL A 102 -5.37 11.42 -11.40
CA VAL A 102 -4.76 11.60 -10.07
C VAL A 102 -5.26 12.88 -9.40
N ALA A 103 -5.32 14.00 -10.15
CA ALA A 103 -5.80 15.28 -9.62
C ALA A 103 -7.24 15.19 -9.09
N LYS A 104 -8.15 14.57 -9.84
CA LYS A 104 -9.55 14.38 -9.41
C LYS A 104 -9.66 13.50 -8.17
N GLY A 105 -8.91 12.39 -8.12
CA GLY A 105 -8.93 11.48 -6.98
C GLY A 105 -8.37 12.12 -5.69
N LEU A 106 -7.28 12.87 -5.79
CA LEU A 106 -6.70 13.60 -4.64
C LEU A 106 -7.63 14.72 -4.17
N ALA A 107 -8.24 15.48 -5.11
CA ALA A 107 -9.23 16.50 -4.79
C ALA A 107 -10.45 15.89 -4.08
N TYR A 108 -10.92 14.73 -4.53
CA TYR A 108 -11.99 13.98 -3.86
C TYR A 108 -11.61 13.63 -2.42
N LEU A 109 -10.44 13.04 -2.18
CA LEU A 109 -9.99 12.69 -0.83
C LEU A 109 -9.88 13.94 0.06
N ALA A 110 -9.30 15.04 -0.44
CA ALA A 110 -9.19 16.29 0.30
C ALA A 110 -10.57 16.87 0.68
N ALA A 111 -11.54 16.79 -0.24
CA ALA A 111 -12.91 17.25 0.00
C ALA A 111 -13.70 16.35 0.97
N ARG A 112 -13.33 15.05 1.09
CA ARG A 112 -13.96 14.11 2.02
C ARG A 112 -13.37 14.14 3.43
N LEU A 113 -12.23 14.80 3.61
CA LEU A 113 -11.59 14.92 4.92
C LEU A 113 -12.49 15.72 5.87
N ARG A 114 -12.93 15.08 6.93
CA ARG A 114 -13.77 15.69 7.98
C ARG A 114 -12.91 16.18 9.12
N PRO A 115 -12.88 17.49 9.38
CA PRO A 115 -12.16 18.02 10.54
C PRO A 115 -12.76 17.52 11.86
N THR A 116 -11.90 17.06 12.76
CA THR A 116 -12.27 16.66 14.12
C THR A 116 -11.25 17.23 15.11
N PRO A 117 -11.54 17.24 16.43
CA PRO A 117 -10.55 17.62 17.45
C PRO A 117 -9.29 16.73 17.44
N ARG A 118 -9.39 15.52 16.86
CA ARG A 118 -8.29 14.56 16.75
C ARG A 118 -7.49 14.70 15.45
N GLY A 119 -7.92 15.52 14.51
CA GLY A 119 -7.35 15.65 13.17
C GLY A 119 -8.39 15.43 12.09
N GLY A 120 -7.95 15.09 10.87
CA GLY A 120 -8.82 14.87 9.72
C GLY A 120 -9.26 13.42 9.57
N ASP A 121 -10.56 13.17 9.69
CA ASP A 121 -11.16 11.84 9.52
C ASP A 121 -11.49 11.56 8.05
N LEU A 122 -10.86 10.56 7.48
CA LEU A 122 -11.09 9.99 6.15
C LEU A 122 -11.70 8.57 6.22
N GLY A 123 -12.00 8.08 7.43
CA GLY A 123 -12.29 6.67 7.64
C GLY A 123 -13.64 6.21 7.11
N GLU A 124 -14.60 7.11 6.94
CA GLU A 124 -15.99 6.73 6.58
C GLU A 124 -16.52 5.56 7.42
N GLY A 125 -16.18 5.56 8.72
CA GLY A 125 -16.56 4.51 9.67
C GLY A 125 -15.56 3.34 9.79
N THR A 126 -14.43 3.38 9.11
CA THR A 126 -13.39 2.34 9.24
C THR A 126 -11.97 2.91 9.11
N MET A 127 -11.08 2.48 10.01
CA MET A 127 -9.66 2.85 9.93
C MET A 127 -8.95 2.27 8.69
N TYR A 128 -9.53 1.30 7.96
CA TYR A 128 -9.01 0.94 6.64
C TYR A 128 -9.05 2.13 5.68
N GLY A 129 -10.20 2.81 5.58
CA GLY A 129 -10.34 4.00 4.76
C GLY A 129 -9.36 5.09 5.17
N GLN A 130 -9.21 5.31 6.50
CA GLN A 130 -8.26 6.27 7.04
C GLN A 130 -6.82 5.97 6.58
N GLY A 131 -6.34 4.74 6.78
CA GLY A 131 -4.96 4.37 6.46
C GLY A 131 -4.63 4.46 4.98
N VAL A 132 -5.49 3.88 4.14
CA VAL A 132 -5.26 3.81 2.69
C VAL A 132 -5.37 5.20 2.04
N ALA A 133 -6.38 6.02 2.43
CA ALA A 133 -6.52 7.38 1.92
C ALA A 133 -5.38 8.29 2.39
N THR A 134 -4.97 8.19 3.66
CA THR A 134 -3.82 8.93 4.18
C THR A 134 -2.52 8.55 3.46
N LEU A 135 -2.32 7.25 3.17
CA LEU A 135 -1.15 6.79 2.41
C LEU A 135 -1.09 7.44 1.02
N ALA A 136 -2.22 7.51 0.30
CA ALA A 136 -2.28 8.15 -1.00
C ALA A 136 -1.95 9.65 -0.93
N LEU A 137 -2.52 10.38 0.05
CA LEU A 137 -2.24 11.80 0.28
C LEU A 137 -0.77 12.02 0.66
N ALA A 138 -0.21 11.20 1.54
CA ALA A 138 1.17 11.31 1.99
C ALA A 138 2.16 11.00 0.86
N GLU A 139 1.91 9.97 0.03
CA GLU A 139 2.75 9.68 -1.14
C GLU A 139 2.68 10.82 -2.18
N ALA A 140 1.48 11.31 -2.51
CA ALA A 140 1.33 12.43 -3.44
C ALA A 140 2.04 13.70 -2.94
N TYR A 141 1.91 14.03 -1.65
CA TYR A 141 2.66 15.13 -1.05
C TYR A 141 4.17 14.90 -1.09
N CYS A 142 4.62 13.70 -0.73
CA CYS A 142 6.05 13.36 -0.79
C CYS A 142 6.63 13.57 -2.19
N MET A 143 5.89 13.21 -3.24
CA MET A 143 6.34 13.31 -4.61
C MET A 143 6.32 14.73 -5.17
N THR A 144 5.38 15.58 -4.76
CA THR A 144 5.14 16.87 -5.40
C THR A 144 5.45 18.07 -4.53
N ARG A 145 5.45 17.91 -3.22
CA ARG A 145 5.57 19.01 -2.25
C ARG A 145 4.49 20.08 -2.41
N ASP A 146 3.36 19.72 -3.01
CA ASP A 146 2.25 20.65 -3.19
C ASP A 146 1.64 21.03 -1.83
N ASP A 147 1.65 22.33 -1.54
CA ASP A 147 1.11 22.90 -0.29
C ASP A 147 -0.38 22.59 -0.11
N MET A 148 -1.13 22.41 -1.20
CA MET A 148 -2.55 22.03 -1.13
C MET A 148 -2.78 20.65 -0.52
N LEU A 149 -1.79 19.76 -0.61
CA LEU A 149 -1.83 18.42 0.00
C LEU A 149 -1.27 18.39 1.42
N ALA A 150 -0.46 19.39 1.80
CA ALA A 150 0.21 19.42 3.10
C ALA A 150 -0.77 19.42 4.28
N GLY A 151 -1.82 20.24 4.21
CA GLY A 151 -2.87 20.31 5.24
C GLY A 151 -3.62 18.98 5.41
N PRO A 152 -4.28 18.48 4.34
CA PRO A 152 -4.97 17.18 4.39
C PRO A 152 -4.10 16.02 4.86
N ALA A 153 -2.84 15.93 4.40
CA ALA A 153 -1.92 14.89 4.83
C ALA A 153 -1.58 15.00 6.33
N LYS A 154 -1.22 16.20 6.84
CA LYS A 154 -0.93 16.43 8.25
C LYS A 154 -2.11 16.11 9.15
N ASP A 155 -3.31 16.56 8.78
CA ASP A 155 -4.50 16.37 9.59
C ASP A 155 -4.91 14.88 9.65
N SER A 156 -4.82 14.15 8.52
CA SER A 156 -5.10 12.72 8.51
C SER A 156 -4.08 11.89 9.31
N ILE A 157 -2.80 12.29 9.33
CA ILE A 157 -1.76 11.68 10.18
C ILE A 157 -2.05 11.93 11.65
N ARG A 158 -2.45 13.15 12.05
CA ARG A 158 -2.86 13.46 13.42
C ARG A 158 -4.02 12.58 13.88
N PHE A 159 -5.00 12.34 12.98
CA PHE A 159 -6.11 11.45 13.27
C PHE A 159 -5.63 10.00 13.48
N ILE A 160 -4.75 9.48 12.63
CA ILE A 160 -4.15 8.15 12.80
C ILE A 160 -3.49 8.02 14.17
N ALA A 161 -2.66 8.99 14.54
CA ALA A 161 -1.97 8.98 15.84
C ALA A 161 -2.95 9.01 17.02
N ALA A 162 -3.97 9.86 16.96
CA ALA A 162 -4.98 9.98 18.01
C ALA A 162 -5.99 8.81 18.07
N ALA A 163 -6.08 8.01 17.00
CA ALA A 163 -6.94 6.84 16.90
C ALA A 163 -6.30 5.53 17.34
N GLN A 164 -5.00 5.55 17.65
CA GLN A 164 -4.25 4.38 18.10
C GLN A 164 -4.81 3.85 19.43
N ASP A 165 -4.87 2.52 19.57
CA ASP A 165 -5.17 1.91 20.87
C ASP A 165 -4.07 2.26 21.88
N SER A 166 -4.46 2.96 22.95
CA SER A 166 -3.53 3.46 23.98
C SER A 166 -2.90 2.34 24.83
N TYR A 167 -3.50 1.15 24.84
CA TYR A 167 -3.01 0.02 25.64
C TYR A 167 -2.18 -0.98 24.83
N ALA A 168 -2.65 -1.36 23.64
CA ALA A 168 -2.00 -2.37 22.81
C ALA A 168 -1.21 -1.80 21.63
N GLY A 169 -1.42 -0.53 21.28
CA GLY A 169 -0.61 0.20 20.33
C GLY A 169 -0.93 0.00 18.85
N GLY A 170 -1.87 -0.83 18.48
CA GLY A 170 -2.30 -1.06 17.10
C GLY A 170 -3.56 -0.28 16.73
N TRP A 171 -4.10 -0.58 15.56
CA TRP A 171 -5.40 -0.06 15.07
C TRP A 171 -6.27 -1.20 14.58
N ARG A 172 -7.57 -1.00 14.65
CA ARG A 172 -8.58 -1.87 14.08
C ARG A 172 -9.63 -1.03 13.35
N TYR A 173 -10.86 -1.52 13.24
CA TYR A 173 -11.91 -0.86 12.43
C TYR A 173 -12.31 0.51 12.98
N LEU A 174 -12.41 0.68 14.30
CA LEU A 174 -12.76 1.95 14.92
C LEU A 174 -11.62 2.52 15.76
N PRO A 175 -11.53 3.86 15.92
CA PRO A 175 -10.56 4.50 16.80
C PRO A 175 -10.53 3.93 18.22
N GLY A 176 -9.34 3.64 18.73
CA GLY A 176 -9.12 3.15 20.08
C GLY A 176 -9.47 1.68 20.31
N GLN A 177 -9.87 0.93 19.28
CA GLN A 177 -10.08 -0.51 19.41
C GLN A 177 -8.73 -1.26 19.49
N PRO A 178 -8.67 -2.39 20.25
CA PRO A 178 -7.54 -3.29 20.23
C PRO A 178 -7.18 -3.70 18.80
N GLY A 179 -5.90 -3.50 18.42
CA GLY A 179 -5.43 -3.59 17.06
C GLY A 179 -5.60 -4.96 16.39
N ASP A 180 -5.65 -4.96 15.07
CA ASP A 180 -5.33 -6.11 14.22
C ASP A 180 -4.21 -5.77 13.24
N ILE A 181 -3.53 -6.79 12.72
CA ILE A 181 -2.31 -6.59 11.95
C ILE A 181 -2.58 -5.99 10.56
N THR A 182 -3.75 -6.25 9.97
CA THR A 182 -4.08 -5.82 8.62
C THR A 182 -4.40 -4.33 8.57
N VAL A 183 -5.22 -3.83 9.52
CA VAL A 183 -5.48 -2.40 9.64
C VAL A 183 -4.23 -1.66 10.11
N THR A 184 -3.50 -2.21 11.09
CA THR A 184 -2.24 -1.63 11.58
C THR A 184 -1.23 -1.42 10.45
N ALA A 185 -1.11 -2.36 9.51
CA ALA A 185 -0.17 -2.25 8.41
C ALA A 185 -0.42 -1.03 7.50
N TRP A 186 -1.67 -0.72 7.18
CA TRP A 186 -2.00 0.45 6.38
C TRP A 186 -1.69 1.76 7.11
N GLN A 187 -1.93 1.82 8.43
CA GLN A 187 -1.56 2.98 9.24
C GLN A 187 -0.03 3.14 9.28
N VAL A 188 0.71 2.07 9.54
CA VAL A 188 2.18 2.08 9.57
C VAL A 188 2.76 2.51 8.22
N ALA A 189 2.21 2.00 7.09
CA ALA A 189 2.63 2.41 5.76
C ALA A 189 2.37 3.91 5.51
N ALA A 190 1.20 4.43 5.92
CA ALA A 190 0.87 5.85 5.81
C ALA A 190 1.81 6.73 6.64
N LEU A 191 2.07 6.35 7.90
CA LEU A 191 3.00 7.06 8.78
C LEU A 191 4.44 7.02 8.25
N LYS A 192 4.89 5.89 7.69
CA LYS A 192 6.22 5.78 7.07
C LYS A 192 6.35 6.69 5.86
N SER A 193 5.38 6.69 4.94
CA SER A 193 5.38 7.58 3.78
C SER A 193 5.37 9.06 4.19
N ALA A 194 4.59 9.39 5.22
CA ALA A 194 4.54 10.73 5.79
C ALA A 194 5.90 11.19 6.34
N ALA A 195 6.56 10.35 7.13
CA ALA A 195 7.87 10.65 7.70
C ALA A 195 8.93 10.88 6.61
N ILE A 196 8.93 10.06 5.56
CA ILE A 196 9.81 10.24 4.39
C ILE A 196 9.48 11.55 3.67
N GLY A 197 8.19 11.88 3.56
CA GLY A 197 7.71 13.17 3.07
C GLY A 197 8.07 14.36 3.98
N GLY A 198 8.76 14.16 5.10
CA GLY A 198 9.12 15.22 6.06
C GLY A 198 7.92 15.76 6.83
N LEU A 199 6.80 15.02 6.86
CA LEU A 199 5.69 15.35 7.74
C LEU A 199 5.98 14.83 9.16
N ASP A 200 5.49 15.58 10.15
CA ASP A 200 5.68 15.20 11.55
C ASP A 200 4.84 13.96 11.91
N VAL A 201 5.54 12.93 12.37
CA VAL A 201 4.94 11.67 12.84
C VAL A 201 5.40 11.44 14.27
N PRO A 202 4.48 11.39 15.26
CA PRO A 202 4.88 11.21 16.65
C PRO A 202 5.62 9.88 16.86
N GLY A 203 6.82 9.92 17.42
CA GLY A 203 7.63 8.73 17.71
C GLY A 203 6.89 7.72 18.58
N ALA A 204 6.14 8.18 19.58
CA ALA A 204 5.30 7.34 20.44
C ALA A 204 4.27 6.50 19.66
N THR A 205 3.79 7.01 18.52
CA THR A 205 2.87 6.26 17.65
C THR A 205 3.56 5.09 16.96
N ILE A 206 4.80 5.29 16.51
CA ILE A 206 5.62 4.21 15.92
C ILE A 206 6.01 3.18 16.99
N ASP A 207 6.40 3.64 18.18
CA ASP A 207 6.72 2.76 19.33
C ASP A 207 5.50 1.92 19.73
N GLY A 208 4.30 2.53 19.78
CA GLY A 208 3.05 1.81 20.02
C GLY A 208 2.76 0.73 18.97
N ALA A 209 2.98 1.02 17.68
CA ALA A 209 2.87 0.01 16.63
C ALA A 209 3.86 -1.15 16.83
N GLY A 210 5.09 -0.84 17.28
CA GLY A 210 6.09 -1.84 17.67
C GLY A 210 5.61 -2.74 18.82
N GLN A 211 5.02 -2.15 19.86
CA GLN A 211 4.44 -2.88 20.99
C GLN A 211 3.27 -3.80 20.57
N PHE A 212 2.42 -3.34 19.64
CA PHE A 212 1.39 -4.20 19.08
C PHE A 212 2.00 -5.40 18.34
N LEU A 213 3.02 -5.19 17.53
CA LEU A 213 3.72 -6.26 16.82
C LEU A 213 4.37 -7.26 17.79
N ASP A 214 4.88 -6.81 18.97
CA ASP A 214 5.39 -7.70 20.02
C ASP A 214 4.32 -8.61 20.60
N ARG A 215 3.07 -8.16 20.68
CA ARG A 215 1.94 -8.95 21.19
C ARG A 215 1.44 -10.02 20.24
N VAL A 216 1.55 -9.78 18.93
CA VAL A 216 1.05 -10.69 17.88
C VAL A 216 2.13 -11.56 17.26
N GLN A 217 3.40 -11.39 17.65
CA GLN A 217 4.51 -12.21 17.16
C GLN A 217 4.51 -13.60 17.78
N SER A 218 5.13 -14.53 17.05
CA SER A 218 5.44 -15.89 17.50
C SER A 218 6.78 -16.36 16.93
N ARG A 219 7.28 -17.49 17.41
CA ARG A 219 8.55 -18.10 16.95
C ARG A 219 9.73 -17.11 16.97
N GLY A 220 9.84 -16.29 18.03
CA GLY A 220 10.92 -15.31 18.14
C GLY A 220 10.90 -14.25 17.05
N GLY A 221 9.70 -13.78 16.67
CA GLY A 221 9.53 -12.69 15.72
C GLY A 221 9.60 -13.08 14.23
N THR A 222 9.68 -14.37 13.91
CA THR A 222 9.65 -14.83 12.51
C THR A 222 8.25 -14.99 11.94
N SER A 223 7.22 -14.95 12.78
CA SER A 223 5.82 -15.16 12.39
C SER A 223 4.90 -14.25 13.20
N TYR A 224 3.74 -13.88 12.63
CA TYR A 224 2.78 -12.93 13.21
C TYR A 224 1.36 -13.44 13.02
N GLY A 225 0.50 -13.16 13.99
CA GLY A 225 -0.92 -13.47 13.91
C GLY A 225 -1.78 -12.22 13.77
N TYR A 226 -3.10 -12.41 13.67
CA TYR A 226 -4.06 -11.33 13.39
C TYR A 226 -4.23 -10.35 14.55
N GLN A 227 -4.69 -10.84 15.70
CA GLN A 227 -4.87 -10.09 16.97
C GLN A 227 -4.10 -10.72 18.14
N GLY A 228 -3.44 -11.81 17.91
CA GLY A 228 -2.65 -12.59 18.85
C GLY A 228 -1.66 -13.46 18.09
N PRO A 229 -0.86 -14.31 18.76
CA PRO A 229 0.30 -14.98 18.16
C PRO A 229 -0.03 -16.14 17.20
N ARG A 230 -1.30 -16.39 16.89
CA ARG A 230 -1.70 -17.43 15.94
C ARG A 230 -1.45 -16.97 14.51
N ALA A 231 -0.28 -17.34 14.01
CA ALA A 231 0.23 -16.88 12.74
C ALA A 231 -0.38 -17.59 11.52
N THR A 232 -0.54 -16.84 10.43
CA THR A 232 -0.74 -17.34 9.07
C THR A 232 0.37 -16.83 8.16
N PRO A 233 0.56 -17.38 6.95
CA PRO A 233 1.51 -16.82 5.99
C PRO A 233 1.22 -15.36 5.64
N CYS A 234 -0.05 -15.00 5.41
CA CYS A 234 -0.46 -13.64 5.10
C CYS A 234 -0.13 -12.66 6.24
N THR A 235 -0.59 -12.95 7.47
CA THR A 235 -0.32 -12.10 8.63
C THR A 235 1.17 -12.00 8.97
N SER A 236 1.95 -13.06 8.69
CA SER A 236 3.41 -13.03 8.89
C SER A 236 4.10 -12.15 7.87
N ALA A 237 3.71 -12.19 6.59
CA ALA A 237 4.25 -11.28 5.57
C ALA A 237 3.99 -9.82 5.93
N ILE A 238 2.77 -9.51 6.40
CA ILE A 238 2.38 -8.18 6.87
C ILE A 238 3.23 -7.75 8.07
N GLY A 239 3.36 -8.60 9.09
CA GLY A 239 4.10 -8.28 10.32
C GLY A 239 5.59 -8.04 10.08
N LEU A 240 6.23 -8.86 9.24
CA LEU A 240 7.64 -8.69 8.89
C LEU A 240 7.88 -7.37 8.15
N LEU A 241 7.00 -6.99 7.22
CA LEU A 241 7.11 -5.68 6.55
C LEU A 241 6.91 -4.53 7.54
N CYS A 242 5.93 -4.64 8.45
CA CYS A 242 5.71 -3.62 9.48
C CYS A 242 6.91 -3.47 10.40
N ARG A 243 7.61 -4.55 10.78
CA ARG A 243 8.87 -4.50 11.54
C ARG A 243 9.95 -3.69 10.85
N MET A 244 10.06 -3.88 9.53
CA MET A 244 11.02 -3.09 8.73
C MET A 244 10.66 -1.59 8.74
N TYR A 245 9.36 -1.26 8.67
CA TYR A 245 8.91 0.13 8.68
C TYR A 245 9.03 0.80 10.05
N THR A 246 8.89 0.03 11.13
CA THR A 246 9.06 0.53 12.51
C THR A 246 10.51 0.50 13.00
N GLY A 247 11.45 0.04 12.16
CA GLY A 247 12.88 0.07 12.48
C GLY A 247 13.33 -1.01 13.48
N TRP A 248 12.65 -2.17 13.49
CA TRP A 248 13.04 -3.29 14.37
C TRP A 248 14.43 -3.84 14.06
N GLN A 249 15.25 -4.04 15.11
CA GLN A 249 16.67 -4.33 14.95
C GLN A 249 17.01 -5.81 14.78
N ASP A 250 16.10 -6.75 15.09
CA ASP A 250 16.34 -8.19 14.89
C ASP A 250 16.16 -8.56 13.42
N THR A 251 17.16 -8.20 12.63
CA THR A 251 17.20 -8.46 11.19
C THR A 251 17.30 -9.95 10.86
N ASP A 252 17.90 -10.74 11.74
CA ASP A 252 18.02 -12.19 11.57
C ASP A 252 16.65 -12.87 11.69
N ALA A 253 15.79 -12.43 12.60
CA ALA A 253 14.43 -12.93 12.69
C ALA A 253 13.62 -12.56 11.44
N ILE A 254 13.79 -11.34 10.92
CA ILE A 254 13.16 -10.93 9.65
C ILE A 254 13.60 -11.86 8.52
N ASP A 255 14.89 -12.05 8.34
CA ASP A 255 15.42 -12.86 7.23
C ASP A 255 14.99 -14.33 7.32
N ARG A 256 14.98 -14.94 8.52
CA ARG A 256 14.45 -16.30 8.72
C ARG A 256 12.95 -16.38 8.41
N GLY A 257 12.16 -15.41 8.86
CA GLY A 257 10.72 -15.36 8.56
C GLY A 257 10.44 -15.22 7.06
N LEU A 258 11.17 -14.37 6.36
CA LEU A 258 11.09 -14.21 4.91
C LEU A 258 11.50 -15.47 4.15
N ALA A 259 12.56 -16.15 4.60
CA ALA A 259 13.01 -17.43 4.02
C ALA A 259 11.91 -18.51 4.14
N ASP A 260 11.26 -18.60 5.31
CA ASP A 260 10.18 -19.56 5.54
C ASP A 260 8.97 -19.29 4.66
N LEU A 261 8.57 -18.01 4.51
CA LEU A 261 7.45 -17.60 3.65
C LEU A 261 7.75 -17.77 2.15
N ALA A 262 8.99 -17.55 1.74
CA ALA A 262 9.36 -17.64 0.33
C ALA A 262 9.57 -19.09 -0.14
N ARG A 263 9.82 -20.03 0.78
CA ARG A 263 10.17 -21.43 0.46
C ARG A 263 9.13 -22.16 -0.40
N PRO A 264 7.83 -22.10 -0.13
CA PRO A 264 6.81 -22.75 -0.97
C PRO A 264 6.64 -22.08 -2.34
N GLY A 265 7.15 -20.87 -2.52
CA GLY A 265 6.89 -20.02 -3.67
C GLY A 265 5.62 -19.19 -3.51
N PRO A 266 5.32 -18.29 -4.49
CA PRO A 266 4.11 -17.46 -4.44
C PRO A 266 2.85 -18.30 -4.69
N ASP A 267 1.80 -18.02 -3.92
CA ASP A 267 0.47 -18.60 -4.13
C ASP A 267 -0.27 -17.78 -5.20
N PRO A 268 -0.70 -18.37 -6.31
CA PRO A 268 -1.34 -17.63 -7.40
C PRO A 268 -2.70 -17.03 -7.03
N THR A 269 -3.29 -17.41 -5.90
CA THR A 269 -4.58 -16.90 -5.44
C THR A 269 -4.44 -15.84 -4.34
N ALA A 270 -3.35 -15.85 -3.56
CA ALA A 270 -3.16 -15.00 -2.40
C ALA A 270 -2.48 -13.67 -2.74
N ILE A 271 -3.18 -12.79 -3.48
CA ILE A 271 -2.60 -11.51 -3.92
C ILE A 271 -2.19 -10.62 -2.75
N TYR A 272 -2.93 -10.63 -1.64
CA TYR A 272 -2.65 -9.81 -0.49
C TYR A 272 -1.35 -10.23 0.21
N GLN A 273 -1.17 -11.54 0.44
CA GLN A 273 0.08 -12.08 0.96
C GLN A 273 1.26 -11.76 0.03
N ASN A 274 1.08 -12.00 -1.28
CA ASN A 274 2.14 -11.77 -2.27
C ASN A 274 2.53 -10.30 -2.37
N PHE A 275 1.57 -9.37 -2.24
CA PHE A 275 1.82 -7.93 -2.19
C PHE A 275 2.76 -7.53 -1.03
N TYR A 276 2.52 -8.03 0.17
CA TYR A 276 3.38 -7.73 1.33
C TYR A 276 4.73 -8.45 1.24
N LEU A 277 4.72 -9.72 0.85
CA LEU A 277 5.95 -10.51 0.77
C LEU A 277 6.90 -10.01 -0.32
N ALA A 278 6.37 -9.57 -1.47
CA ALA A 278 7.18 -8.96 -2.53
C ALA A 278 7.94 -7.73 -2.04
N GLN A 279 7.25 -6.85 -1.32
CA GLN A 279 7.85 -5.66 -0.74
C GLN A 279 8.94 -6.01 0.26
N ALA A 280 8.64 -6.92 1.19
CA ALA A 280 9.58 -7.29 2.25
C ALA A 280 10.84 -7.99 1.68
N LEU A 281 10.68 -8.92 0.75
CA LEU A 281 11.81 -9.60 0.10
C LEU A 281 12.72 -8.63 -0.66
N LEU A 282 12.11 -7.71 -1.44
CA LEU A 282 12.89 -6.74 -2.21
C LEU A 282 13.62 -5.75 -1.33
N GLN A 283 12.95 -5.19 -0.31
CA GLN A 283 13.56 -4.19 0.59
C GLN A 283 14.70 -4.76 1.43
N ARG A 284 14.63 -6.07 1.77
CA ARG A 284 15.72 -6.77 2.45
C ARG A 284 16.83 -7.22 1.52
N ASP A 285 16.69 -7.05 0.22
CA ASP A 285 17.57 -7.64 -0.79
C ASP A 285 17.79 -9.16 -0.51
N HIS A 286 16.67 -9.80 -0.14
CA HIS A 286 16.67 -11.15 0.39
C HIS A 286 17.07 -12.17 -0.71
N PRO A 287 17.94 -13.19 -0.43
CA PRO A 287 18.43 -14.15 -1.43
C PRO A 287 17.33 -14.92 -2.17
N ALA A 288 16.16 -15.10 -1.57
CA ALA A 288 15.03 -15.75 -2.22
C ALA A 288 14.35 -14.88 -3.29
N TRP A 289 14.58 -13.56 -3.30
CA TRP A 289 13.89 -12.61 -4.17
C TRP A 289 13.93 -12.98 -5.65
N PRO A 290 15.08 -13.25 -6.29
CA PRO A 290 15.11 -13.44 -7.74
C PRO A 290 14.23 -14.59 -8.21
N ARG A 291 14.31 -15.75 -7.51
CA ARG A 291 13.53 -16.94 -7.85
C ARG A 291 12.05 -16.80 -7.53
N TRP A 292 11.74 -16.23 -6.35
CA TRP A 292 10.36 -16.03 -5.90
C TRP A 292 9.66 -15.01 -6.79
N ASN A 293 10.31 -13.88 -7.05
CA ASN A 293 9.79 -12.81 -7.88
C ASN A 293 9.51 -13.25 -9.33
N ALA A 294 10.41 -13.99 -9.95
CA ALA A 294 10.19 -14.46 -11.33
C ALA A 294 8.87 -15.22 -11.46
N LYS A 295 8.57 -16.11 -10.50
CA LYS A 295 7.30 -16.85 -10.48
C LYS A 295 6.11 -15.93 -10.20
N ASN A 296 6.20 -15.07 -9.18
CA ASN A 296 5.12 -14.17 -8.79
C ASN A 296 4.74 -13.23 -9.93
N ARG A 297 5.74 -12.56 -10.51
CA ARG A 297 5.57 -11.67 -11.67
C ARG A 297 4.85 -12.38 -12.82
N ASP A 298 5.35 -13.54 -13.21
CA ASP A 298 4.84 -14.27 -14.38
C ASP A 298 3.40 -14.77 -14.12
N GLN A 299 3.09 -15.21 -12.89
CA GLN A 299 1.73 -15.58 -12.48
C GLN A 299 0.77 -14.40 -12.56
N ILE A 300 1.15 -13.23 -12.01
CA ILE A 300 0.31 -12.02 -12.06
C ILE A 300 0.09 -11.60 -13.52
N VAL A 301 1.13 -11.54 -14.34
CA VAL A 301 1.02 -11.19 -15.77
C VAL A 301 0.10 -12.16 -16.53
N ALA A 302 0.20 -13.46 -16.25
CA ALA A 302 -0.63 -14.47 -16.89
C ALA A 302 -2.12 -14.39 -16.51
N GLN A 303 -2.44 -13.94 -15.29
CA GLN A 303 -3.81 -13.86 -14.78
C GLN A 303 -4.53 -12.54 -15.15
N GLN A 304 -3.85 -11.58 -15.79
CA GLN A 304 -4.51 -10.37 -16.25
C GLN A 304 -5.61 -10.66 -17.25
N THR A 305 -6.81 -10.16 -17.02
CA THR A 305 -7.93 -10.25 -17.95
C THR A 305 -7.59 -9.49 -19.24
N ARG A 306 -7.85 -10.14 -20.39
CA ARG A 306 -7.41 -9.61 -21.71
C ARG A 306 -8.56 -9.16 -22.60
N LEU A 307 -9.80 -9.51 -22.28
CA LEU A 307 -10.95 -9.30 -23.13
C LEU A 307 -12.11 -8.65 -22.35
N GLY A 308 -12.99 -8.00 -23.08
CA GLY A 308 -14.21 -7.40 -22.53
C GLY A 308 -13.94 -6.13 -21.69
N HIS A 309 -14.93 -5.74 -20.89
CA HIS A 309 -14.85 -4.59 -19.98
C HIS A 309 -13.76 -4.72 -18.92
N GLU A 310 -13.41 -5.94 -18.60
CA GLU A 310 -12.43 -6.27 -17.56
C GLU A 310 -10.99 -6.26 -18.09
N ALA A 311 -10.80 -6.05 -19.41
CA ALA A 311 -9.46 -6.06 -20.01
C ALA A 311 -8.51 -5.08 -19.29
N GLY A 312 -7.36 -5.59 -18.84
CA GLY A 312 -6.39 -4.85 -18.04
C GLY A 312 -6.52 -5.05 -16.53
N SER A 313 -7.62 -5.59 -16.03
CA SER A 313 -7.84 -5.82 -14.61
C SER A 313 -7.49 -7.24 -14.15
N TRP A 314 -7.56 -7.45 -12.82
CA TRP A 314 -7.39 -8.75 -12.18
C TRP A 314 -8.53 -9.04 -11.22
N PHE A 315 -8.81 -10.33 -11.05
CA PHE A 315 -9.59 -10.85 -9.95
C PHE A 315 -8.99 -12.18 -9.49
N PHE A 316 -8.74 -12.27 -8.17
CA PHE A 316 -8.15 -13.43 -7.53
C PHE A 316 -9.18 -14.07 -6.58
N ALA A 317 -9.08 -15.38 -6.38
CA ALA A 317 -9.88 -16.08 -5.38
C ALA A 317 -9.24 -15.93 -3.97
N ASP A 318 -8.91 -14.68 -3.59
CA ASP A 318 -8.27 -14.34 -2.33
C ASP A 318 -9.32 -13.93 -1.28
N PRO A 319 -9.55 -14.75 -0.25
CA PRO A 319 -10.55 -14.44 0.78
C PRO A 319 -10.20 -13.21 1.62
N ASP A 320 -8.90 -12.88 1.76
CA ASP A 320 -8.44 -11.75 2.56
C ASP A 320 -8.79 -10.39 1.92
N THR A 321 -8.99 -10.38 0.60
CA THR A 321 -9.29 -9.16 -0.16
C THR A 321 -10.60 -9.21 -0.94
N ALA A 322 -11.35 -10.30 -0.83
CA ALA A 322 -12.64 -10.48 -1.52
C ALA A 322 -13.63 -9.31 -1.36
N PRO A 323 -13.75 -8.67 -0.15
CA PRO A 323 -14.65 -7.52 0.02
C PRO A 323 -14.28 -6.30 -0.82
N GLY A 324 -13.04 -6.17 -1.26
CA GLY A 324 -12.57 -5.10 -2.16
C GLY A 324 -12.80 -5.39 -3.65
N GLY A 325 -13.15 -6.61 -4.00
CA GLY A 325 -13.48 -7.04 -5.34
C GLY A 325 -12.40 -6.75 -6.39
N ARG A 326 -12.82 -6.69 -7.65
CA ARG A 326 -11.93 -6.48 -8.80
C ARG A 326 -11.11 -5.19 -8.71
N LEU A 327 -11.66 -4.11 -8.14
CA LEU A 327 -10.95 -2.85 -7.98
C LEU A 327 -9.70 -3.03 -7.09
N ALA A 328 -9.89 -3.60 -5.89
CA ALA A 328 -8.78 -3.82 -4.95
C ALA A 328 -7.76 -4.80 -5.51
N HIS A 329 -8.22 -5.89 -6.12
CA HIS A 329 -7.34 -6.89 -6.74
C HIS A 329 -6.49 -6.29 -7.86
N THR A 330 -7.10 -5.44 -8.71
CA THR A 330 -6.37 -4.74 -9.77
C THR A 330 -5.32 -3.81 -9.18
N ALA A 331 -5.67 -3.00 -8.19
CA ALA A 331 -4.73 -2.10 -7.53
C ALA A 331 -3.56 -2.86 -6.89
N LEU A 332 -3.83 -3.94 -6.15
CA LEU A 332 -2.79 -4.76 -5.51
C LEU A 332 -1.89 -5.47 -6.52
N ALA A 333 -2.45 -5.97 -7.63
CA ALA A 333 -1.66 -6.59 -8.71
C ALA A 333 -0.71 -5.58 -9.35
N VAL A 334 -1.20 -4.39 -9.70
CA VAL A 334 -0.37 -3.31 -10.25
C VAL A 334 0.71 -2.92 -9.25
N LEU A 335 0.37 -2.65 -7.99
CA LEU A 335 1.33 -2.29 -6.92
C LEU A 335 2.39 -3.37 -6.70
N THR A 336 2.02 -4.66 -6.86
CA THR A 336 2.97 -5.76 -6.75
C THR A 336 3.95 -5.78 -7.93
N LEU A 337 3.47 -5.47 -9.15
CA LEU A 337 4.32 -5.36 -10.33
C LEU A 337 5.18 -4.08 -10.36
N GLU A 338 4.83 -3.07 -9.59
CA GLU A 338 5.56 -1.80 -9.43
C GLU A 338 6.64 -1.84 -8.34
N VAL A 339 6.74 -2.92 -7.60
CA VAL A 339 7.64 -3.03 -6.44
C VAL A 339 9.09 -2.65 -6.78
N TYR A 340 9.54 -2.86 -8.02
CA TYR A 340 10.90 -2.61 -8.49
C TYR A 340 11.34 -1.14 -8.38
N TYR A 341 10.45 -0.21 -8.62
CA TYR A 341 10.73 1.23 -8.66
C TYR A 341 9.95 2.04 -7.62
N ARG A 342 8.76 1.55 -7.20
CA ARG A 342 7.96 2.24 -6.19
C ARG A 342 8.64 2.26 -4.83
N MET A 343 9.29 1.17 -4.43
CA MET A 343 9.79 0.98 -3.06
C MET A 343 11.21 1.49 -2.83
N LEU A 344 12.01 1.71 -3.88
CA LEU A 344 13.43 1.90 -3.78
C LEU A 344 13.91 3.09 -2.97
N PRO A 345 13.48 4.32 -3.23
CA PRO A 345 13.98 5.48 -2.49
C PRO A 345 13.30 5.65 -1.14
N ILE A 346 12.06 5.13 -1.01
CA ILE A 346 11.22 5.40 0.15
C ILE A 346 11.51 4.42 1.29
N TYR A 347 11.89 3.18 0.97
CA TYR A 347 11.96 2.10 1.95
C TYR A 347 13.30 1.35 1.98
N GLY A 348 14.30 1.79 1.23
CA GLY A 348 15.63 1.16 1.21
C GLY A 348 16.43 1.39 2.50
N PRO A 349 17.44 0.54 2.80
CA PRO A 349 18.29 0.71 3.96
C PRO A 349 18.99 2.07 4.04
N ARG A 350 19.24 2.72 2.92
CA ARG A 350 19.85 4.06 2.82
C ARG A 350 18.89 5.23 3.11
N ALA A 351 17.60 4.97 3.24
CA ALA A 351 16.62 5.98 3.67
C ALA A 351 16.53 6.09 5.21
N VAL A 352 17.37 5.35 5.93
CA VAL A 352 17.40 5.26 7.40
C VAL A 352 18.76 5.72 7.97
N GLU A 353 19.74 6.10 7.11
CA GLU A 353 21.01 6.70 7.55
C GLU A 353 20.93 8.22 7.63
#